data_a2cee572891e3e3042e455b334387ead
#
_entry.id   a2cee572891e3e3042e455b334387ead
#
_cell.length_a   1.000
_cell.length_b   1.000
_cell.length_c   1.000
_cell.angle_alpha   90.00
_cell.angle_beta   90.00
_cell.angle_gamma   90.00
#
_symmetry.space_group_name_H-M   'P 1'
#
loop_
_entity.id
_entity.type
_entity.pdbx_description
1 polymer ?
#
loop_
_entity_poly.entity_id
_entity_poly.type
_entity_poly.pdbx_seq_one_letter_code
_entity_poly.pdbx_strand_id
1 'polypeptide(L)'
;MNNKFLIASALCMNLGATVNAQNPIIQTQLTADPAPMVDGDTLYVYTGHDEDGADFFWMNEWRVYSTTDMVNWTDYGSPLDLSSFSWADDRAWAAQTIKRNGKYYWYICAHSKLSGGIAIGVAVSDSPTGPFKDALGKPLFDNGQWDNIDPTVWIDDDGQAYLYWGNPHLYYAKLNDGMISLKGGVDPKEAIDDKRQVGRIHMTVDGFGAPDVENRDSTVKYKDNYTEGPWFMKRGKNYYMLYAAGG
;
A
#
# COMPACT_ATOMS: atom_id res chain seq x y z
N MET A 1 62.91 -46.51 -16.64
CA MET A 1 62.29 -45.65 -15.66
C MET A 1 61.08 -44.99 -16.31
N ASN A 2 59.87 -45.48 -16.05
CA ASN A 2 58.62 -45.03 -16.65
C ASN A 2 57.89 -44.12 -15.71
N ASN A 3 57.84 -42.82 -15.98
CA ASN A 3 57.03 -41.87 -15.29
C ASN A 3 55.62 -41.88 -15.91
N LYS A 4 54.66 -42.42 -15.15
CA LYS A 4 53.23 -42.31 -15.44
C LYS A 4 52.74 -41.02 -14.80
N PHE A 5 52.39 -40.05 -15.63
CA PHE A 5 51.59 -38.85 -15.18
C PHE A 5 50.16 -39.28 -15.02
N LEU A 6 49.63 -39.23 -13.79
CA LEU A 6 48.23 -39.30 -13.51
C LEU A 6 47.61 -37.88 -13.73
N ILE A 7 46.77 -37.75 -14.73
CA ILE A 7 45.92 -36.58 -14.92
C ILE A 7 44.64 -36.83 -14.12
N ALA A 8 44.53 -36.16 -13.00
CA ALA A 8 43.27 -36.11 -12.23
C ALA A 8 42.34 -35.11 -12.90
N SER A 9 41.39 -35.58 -13.68
CA SER A 9 40.27 -34.73 -14.19
C SER A 9 39.31 -34.44 -13.05
N ALA A 10 39.39 -33.23 -12.52
CA ALA A 10 38.36 -32.73 -11.60
C ALA A 10 37.10 -32.47 -12.41
N LEU A 11 36.13 -33.36 -12.31
CA LEU A 11 34.78 -33.20 -12.83
C LEU A 11 34.05 -32.18 -11.91
N CYS A 12 34.07 -30.91 -12.27
CA CYS A 12 33.21 -29.92 -11.66
C CYS A 12 31.76 -30.24 -12.08
N MET A 13 31.06 -30.99 -11.23
CA MET A 13 29.60 -31.06 -11.30
C MET A 13 29.07 -29.68 -10.92
N ASN A 14 28.69 -28.88 -11.88
CA ASN A 14 27.77 -27.78 -11.69
C ASN A 14 26.43 -28.38 -11.31
N LEU A 15 26.22 -28.56 -10.02
CA LEU A 15 24.87 -28.69 -9.46
C LEU A 15 24.21 -27.32 -9.64
N GLY A 16 23.59 -27.12 -10.78
CA GLY A 16 22.63 -26.04 -10.99
C GLY A 16 21.48 -26.27 -9.99
N ALA A 17 21.61 -25.70 -8.81
CA ALA A 17 20.47 -25.60 -7.93
C ALA A 17 19.45 -24.74 -8.64
N THR A 18 18.37 -25.34 -9.14
CA THR A 18 17.19 -24.60 -9.58
C THR A 18 16.58 -23.99 -8.32
N VAL A 19 16.85 -22.71 -8.11
CA VAL A 19 16.18 -21.96 -7.05
C VAL A 19 14.76 -21.72 -7.56
N ASN A 20 13.79 -22.41 -6.98
CA ASN A 20 12.38 -22.19 -7.24
C ASN A 20 11.88 -21.12 -6.25
N ALA A 21 11.17 -20.13 -6.78
CA ALA A 21 10.44 -19.23 -5.94
C ALA A 21 9.45 -20.00 -5.06
N GLN A 22 9.40 -19.70 -3.78
CA GLN A 22 8.52 -20.37 -2.82
C GLN A 22 7.44 -19.40 -2.35
N ASN A 23 6.25 -19.94 -2.12
CA ASN A 23 5.16 -19.24 -1.46
C ASN A 23 5.01 -19.77 -0.02
N PRO A 24 4.80 -18.87 0.96
CA PRO A 24 4.82 -17.42 0.85
C PRO A 24 6.24 -16.90 0.55
N ILE A 25 6.33 -15.76 -0.14
CA ILE A 25 7.63 -15.13 -0.47
C ILE A 25 8.36 -14.61 0.76
N ILE A 26 7.62 -14.20 1.79
CA ILE A 26 8.13 -13.85 3.11
C ILE A 26 7.77 -14.99 4.07
N GLN A 27 8.78 -15.61 4.66
CA GLN A 27 8.63 -16.80 5.52
C GLN A 27 9.10 -16.56 6.95
N THR A 28 9.65 -15.41 7.24
CA THR A 28 10.26 -15.08 8.52
C THR A 28 9.32 -14.34 9.46
N GLN A 29 8.23 -13.79 8.93
CA GLN A 29 7.28 -12.97 9.69
C GLN A 29 5.89 -13.04 9.07
N LEU A 30 4.86 -12.76 9.88
CA LEU A 30 3.51 -12.55 9.39
C LEU A 30 3.42 -11.17 8.74
N THR A 31 2.99 -11.13 7.49
CA THR A 31 2.86 -9.89 6.73
C THR A 31 1.50 -9.83 6.05
N ALA A 32 0.94 -8.63 5.96
CA ALA A 32 -0.35 -8.37 5.34
C ALA A 32 -0.27 -7.21 4.32
N ASP A 33 -1.28 -7.10 3.48
CA ASP A 33 -1.54 -5.96 2.57
C ASP A 33 -0.33 -5.54 1.72
N PRO A 34 0.24 -6.45 0.92
CA PRO A 34 1.44 -6.16 0.15
C PRO A 34 1.18 -5.10 -0.93
N ALA A 35 1.92 -4.01 -0.88
CA ALA A 35 1.88 -2.90 -1.82
C ALA A 35 3.16 -2.85 -2.66
N PRO A 36 3.15 -3.32 -3.91
CA PRO A 36 4.34 -3.32 -4.77
C PRO A 36 4.62 -1.95 -5.38
N MET A 37 5.91 -1.60 -5.49
CA MET A 37 6.41 -0.45 -6.23
C MET A 37 7.66 -0.85 -7.02
N VAL A 38 7.71 -0.53 -8.30
CA VAL A 38 8.89 -0.74 -9.15
C VAL A 38 9.67 0.56 -9.26
N ASP A 39 10.99 0.50 -9.02
CA ASP A 39 11.90 1.60 -9.27
C ASP A 39 13.19 1.07 -9.92
N GLY A 40 13.43 1.48 -11.16
CA GLY A 40 14.46 0.87 -12.00
C GLY A 40 14.22 -0.62 -12.22
N ASP A 41 15.21 -1.43 -11.93
CA ASP A 41 15.17 -2.89 -12.06
C ASP A 41 14.75 -3.62 -10.77
N THR A 42 14.33 -2.86 -9.76
CA THR A 42 14.01 -3.40 -8.45
C THR A 42 12.51 -3.29 -8.16
N LEU A 43 11.92 -4.40 -7.76
CA LEU A 43 10.59 -4.45 -7.15
C LEU A 43 10.74 -4.31 -5.64
N TYR A 44 10.10 -3.32 -5.07
CA TYR A 44 9.91 -3.14 -3.63
C TYR A 44 8.52 -3.58 -3.24
N VAL A 45 8.38 -4.25 -2.10
CA VAL A 45 7.09 -4.63 -1.53
C VAL A 45 7.03 -4.08 -0.11
N TYR A 46 6.03 -3.24 0.13
CA TYR A 46 5.73 -2.65 1.42
C TYR A 46 4.58 -3.43 2.04
N THR A 47 4.68 -3.79 3.31
CA THR A 47 3.67 -4.60 3.99
C THR A 47 3.36 -4.06 5.37
N GLY A 48 2.18 -4.37 5.91
CA GLY A 48 1.94 -4.39 7.34
C GLY A 48 2.68 -5.58 7.99
N HIS A 49 2.72 -5.60 9.32
CA HIS A 49 3.27 -6.69 10.12
C HIS A 49 2.28 -7.02 11.23
N ASP A 50 1.63 -8.18 11.12
CA ASP A 50 0.78 -8.71 12.17
C ASP A 50 1.62 -9.16 13.36
N GLU A 51 1.28 -8.69 14.55
CA GLU A 51 1.97 -9.09 15.79
C GLU A 51 1.74 -10.56 16.09
N ASP A 52 2.80 -11.26 16.47
CA ASP A 52 2.75 -12.68 16.79
C ASP A 52 1.77 -12.98 17.93
N GLY A 53 0.82 -13.90 17.69
CA GLY A 53 -0.14 -14.32 18.68
C GLY A 53 -1.25 -13.31 18.99
N ALA A 54 -1.38 -12.29 18.16
CA ALA A 54 -2.46 -11.31 18.27
C ALA A 54 -3.84 -11.97 18.05
N ASP A 55 -4.84 -11.50 18.77
CA ASP A 55 -6.25 -11.91 18.65
C ASP A 55 -7.09 -10.96 17.81
N PHE A 56 -6.46 -9.94 17.25
CA PHE A 56 -7.03 -8.93 16.37
C PHE A 56 -5.94 -8.44 15.41
N PHE A 57 -6.26 -7.56 14.47
CA PHE A 57 -5.32 -6.95 13.51
C PHE A 57 -4.41 -5.91 14.19
N TRP A 58 -3.68 -6.36 15.23
CA TRP A 58 -2.70 -5.53 15.94
C TRP A 58 -1.43 -5.43 15.14
N MET A 59 -1.12 -4.23 14.64
CA MET A 59 0.03 -3.91 13.82
C MET A 59 0.65 -2.60 14.30
N ASN A 60 1.97 -2.59 14.51
CA ASN A 60 2.71 -1.46 15.04
C ASN A 60 3.70 -0.85 14.05
N GLU A 61 3.99 -1.54 12.95
CA GLU A 61 5.02 -1.17 12.00
C GLU A 61 4.69 -1.57 10.56
N TRP A 62 5.41 -0.96 9.63
CA TRP A 62 5.42 -1.34 8.22
C TRP A 62 6.82 -1.78 7.80
N ARG A 63 6.89 -2.82 6.97
CA ARG A 63 8.13 -3.45 6.54
C ARG A 63 8.36 -3.26 5.04
N VAL A 64 9.64 -3.37 4.63
CA VAL A 64 10.03 -3.26 3.23
C VAL A 64 10.88 -4.45 2.83
N TYR A 65 10.54 -5.02 1.70
CA TYR A 65 11.29 -6.07 1.03
C TYR A 65 11.61 -5.66 -0.40
N SER A 66 12.69 -6.19 -0.98
CA SER A 66 12.97 -5.97 -2.40
C SER A 66 13.53 -7.20 -3.10
N THR A 67 13.37 -7.19 -4.41
CA THR A 67 13.94 -8.22 -5.30
C THR A 67 14.23 -7.62 -6.69
N THR A 68 15.19 -8.21 -7.37
CA THR A 68 15.48 -7.92 -8.79
C THR A 68 15.18 -9.12 -9.69
N ASP A 69 14.85 -10.28 -9.12
CA ASP A 69 14.66 -11.54 -9.85
C ASP A 69 13.40 -12.31 -9.44
N MET A 70 12.62 -11.77 -8.47
CA MET A 70 11.41 -12.36 -7.90
C MET A 70 11.62 -13.71 -7.19
N VAL A 71 12.87 -14.08 -6.96
CA VAL A 71 13.28 -15.33 -6.29
C VAL A 71 14.01 -15.02 -4.98
N ASN A 72 15.01 -14.13 -5.06
CA ASN A 72 15.81 -13.73 -3.91
C ASN A 72 15.29 -12.41 -3.36
N TRP A 73 14.97 -12.39 -2.08
CA TRP A 73 14.40 -11.23 -1.41
C TRP A 73 15.34 -10.68 -0.35
N THR A 74 15.44 -9.36 -0.29
CA THR A 74 16.15 -8.63 0.77
C THR A 74 15.13 -8.04 1.73
N ASP A 75 15.24 -8.32 3.01
CA ASP A 75 14.45 -7.72 4.10
C ASP A 75 15.19 -6.49 4.63
N TYR A 76 14.53 -5.33 4.63
CA TYR A 76 15.06 -4.07 5.17
C TYR A 76 14.51 -3.76 6.56
N GLY A 77 13.77 -4.67 7.16
CA GLY A 77 13.13 -4.47 8.45
C GLY A 77 11.99 -3.47 8.39
N SER A 78 11.82 -2.71 9.46
CA SER A 78 10.78 -1.71 9.64
C SER A 78 11.37 -0.28 9.54
N PRO A 79 11.40 0.34 8.37
CA PRO A 79 11.87 1.72 8.22
C PRO A 79 10.82 2.76 8.60
N LEU A 80 9.62 2.35 9.00
CA LEU A 80 8.52 3.18 9.45
C LEU A 80 7.66 2.41 10.46
N ASP A 81 7.33 3.06 11.57
CA ASP A 81 6.47 2.53 12.63
C ASP A 81 5.53 3.61 13.18
N LEU A 82 4.61 3.23 14.06
CA LEU A 82 3.66 4.14 14.69
C LEU A 82 4.35 5.26 15.49
N SER A 83 5.52 5.01 16.08
CA SER A 83 6.25 6.02 16.86
C SER A 83 6.74 7.18 16.01
N SER A 84 6.84 7.00 14.71
CA SER A 84 7.19 8.04 13.74
C SER A 84 6.09 9.11 13.62
N PHE A 85 4.87 8.81 14.06
CA PHE A 85 3.70 9.69 13.98
C PHE A 85 3.21 10.08 15.37
N SER A 86 3.46 11.32 15.79
CA SER A 86 3.07 11.82 17.12
C SER A 86 1.56 11.71 17.41
N TRP A 87 0.75 11.62 16.38
CA TRP A 87 -0.71 11.56 16.42
C TRP A 87 -1.29 10.13 16.39
N ALA A 88 -0.49 9.11 16.01
CA ALA A 88 -0.92 7.72 15.90
C ALA A 88 -0.52 6.89 17.13
N ASP A 89 -1.25 5.82 17.43
CA ASP A 89 -0.96 4.92 18.52
C ASP A 89 -1.30 3.44 18.27
N ASP A 90 -2.00 3.14 17.17
CA ASP A 90 -2.47 1.79 16.87
C ASP A 90 -2.79 1.62 15.38
N ARG A 91 -2.93 0.38 14.91
CA ARG A 91 -3.43 0.02 13.58
C ARG A 91 -2.57 0.55 12.43
N ALA A 92 -1.29 0.14 12.42
CA ALA A 92 -0.40 0.34 11.28
C ALA A 92 -0.85 -0.56 10.10
N TRP A 93 -2.06 -0.29 9.57
CA TRP A 93 -2.74 -1.13 8.58
C TRP A 93 -2.29 -0.84 7.15
N ALA A 94 -3.03 -1.34 6.16
CA ALA A 94 -2.68 -1.25 4.74
C ALA A 94 -2.20 0.14 4.31
N ALA A 95 -1.15 0.17 3.51
CA ALA A 95 -0.46 1.40 3.15
C ALA A 95 0.19 1.26 1.77
N GLN A 96 0.49 2.37 1.10
CA GLN A 96 1.14 2.33 -0.20
C GLN A 96 2.20 3.41 -0.36
N THR A 97 3.31 3.05 -1.01
CA THR A 97 4.39 3.97 -1.36
C THR A 97 4.37 4.30 -2.85
N ILE A 98 4.66 5.56 -3.19
CA ILE A 98 4.85 6.00 -4.56
C ILE A 98 6.07 6.93 -4.66
N LYS A 99 6.76 6.89 -5.79
CA LYS A 99 7.89 7.78 -6.10
C LYS A 99 7.42 9.00 -6.89
N ARG A 100 7.86 10.21 -6.48
CA ARG A 100 7.71 11.45 -7.25
C ARG A 100 8.88 12.39 -7.00
N ASN A 101 9.45 12.95 -8.06
CA ASN A 101 10.51 13.96 -8.00
C ASN A 101 11.72 13.52 -7.14
N GLY A 102 12.12 12.25 -7.24
CA GLY A 102 13.26 11.70 -6.51
C GLY A 102 12.98 11.39 -5.03
N LYS A 103 11.76 11.57 -4.55
CA LYS A 103 11.33 11.23 -3.19
C LYS A 103 10.30 10.11 -3.21
N TYR A 104 10.20 9.41 -2.08
CA TYR A 104 9.25 8.33 -1.84
C TYR A 104 8.25 8.78 -0.78
N TYR A 105 6.97 8.67 -1.10
CA TYR A 105 5.86 9.09 -0.24
C TYR A 105 5.08 7.84 0.15
N TRP A 106 5.04 7.54 1.42
CA TRP A 106 4.34 6.39 1.98
C TRP A 106 3.07 6.86 2.67
N TYR A 107 1.93 6.61 2.04
CA TYR A 107 0.62 6.90 2.60
C TYR A 107 0.21 5.73 3.47
N ILE A 108 -0.12 6.04 4.71
CA ILE A 108 -0.48 5.07 5.75
C ILE A 108 -1.85 5.40 6.32
N CYS A 109 -2.51 4.41 6.93
CA CYS A 109 -3.59 4.66 7.86
C CYS A 109 -3.24 4.14 9.24
N ALA A 110 -3.72 4.84 10.27
CA ALA A 110 -3.53 4.47 11.66
C ALA A 110 -4.61 5.08 12.55
N HIS A 111 -4.81 4.53 13.75
CA HIS A 111 -5.70 5.13 14.74
C HIS A 111 -5.13 6.47 15.19
N SER A 112 -6.00 7.49 15.17
CA SER A 112 -5.66 8.87 15.53
C SER A 112 -6.04 9.17 16.98
N LYS A 113 -5.05 9.50 17.79
CA LYS A 113 -5.26 10.04 19.16
C LYS A 113 -6.01 11.36 19.17
N LEU A 114 -6.05 12.08 18.04
CA LEU A 114 -6.66 13.40 17.94
C LEU A 114 -8.16 13.32 17.78
N SER A 115 -8.66 12.36 17.01
CA SER A 115 -10.07 12.22 16.66
C SER A 115 -10.74 10.98 17.26
N GLY A 116 -9.96 9.96 17.62
CA GLY A 116 -10.46 8.64 18.01
C GLY A 116 -10.92 7.76 16.84
N GLY A 117 -10.77 8.24 15.61
CA GLY A 117 -11.04 7.47 14.39
C GLY A 117 -9.74 6.96 13.74
N ILE A 118 -9.86 6.44 12.52
CA ILE A 118 -8.70 6.16 11.68
C ILE A 118 -8.39 7.39 10.83
N ALA A 119 -7.12 7.70 10.69
CA ALA A 119 -6.65 8.82 9.89
C ALA A 119 -5.60 8.38 8.87
N ILE A 120 -5.50 9.13 7.78
CA ILE A 120 -4.48 8.92 6.77
C ILE A 120 -3.30 9.85 7.03
N GLY A 121 -2.10 9.30 7.10
CA GLY A 121 -0.83 10.02 7.18
C GLY A 121 -0.02 9.89 5.91
N VAL A 122 1.07 10.65 5.85
CA VAL A 122 2.08 10.51 4.80
C VAL A 122 3.47 10.66 5.39
N ALA A 123 4.31 9.66 5.16
CA ALA A 123 5.74 9.72 5.46
C ALA A 123 6.55 9.93 4.19
N VAL A 124 7.72 10.54 4.31
CA VAL A 124 8.60 10.84 3.17
C VAL A 124 10.03 10.36 3.43
N SER A 125 10.67 9.89 2.37
CA SER A 125 12.08 9.48 2.36
C SER A 125 12.76 9.85 1.04
N ASP A 126 14.08 9.96 1.06
CA ASP A 126 14.93 10.07 -0.14
C ASP A 126 15.35 8.69 -0.67
N SER A 127 15.00 7.60 0.01
CA SER A 127 15.27 6.21 -0.37
C SER A 127 14.00 5.35 -0.33
N PRO A 128 13.83 4.37 -1.23
CA PRO A 128 12.69 3.45 -1.19
C PRO A 128 12.67 2.57 0.06
N THR A 129 13.81 2.41 0.73
CA THR A 129 13.97 1.60 1.94
C THR A 129 14.10 2.44 3.21
N GLY A 130 13.80 3.74 3.12
CA GLY A 130 13.83 4.66 4.25
C GLY A 130 15.22 5.20 4.61
N PRO A 131 15.38 5.79 5.80
CA PRO A 131 14.33 5.96 6.82
C PRO A 131 13.21 6.91 6.34
N PHE A 132 11.99 6.57 6.67
CA PHE A 132 10.84 7.42 6.43
C PHE A 132 10.54 8.31 7.65
N LYS A 133 9.97 9.50 7.41
CA LYS A 133 9.58 10.45 8.46
C LYS A 133 8.21 11.01 8.19
N ASP A 134 7.41 11.20 9.23
CA ASP A 134 6.15 11.92 9.12
C ASP A 134 6.38 13.28 8.44
N ALA A 135 5.69 13.51 7.33
CA ALA A 135 5.89 14.72 6.52
C ALA A 135 5.22 15.96 7.11
N LEU A 136 4.25 15.80 8.02
CA LEU A 136 3.35 16.86 8.46
C LEU A 136 3.33 17.08 9.99
N GLY A 137 3.71 16.08 10.79
CA GLY A 137 3.52 16.09 12.24
C GLY A 137 2.03 16.00 12.66
N LYS A 138 1.14 15.70 11.70
CA LYS A 138 -0.32 15.56 11.87
C LYS A 138 -0.88 14.71 10.72
N PRO A 139 -2.11 14.20 10.84
CA PRO A 139 -2.75 13.52 9.72
C PRO A 139 -2.86 14.39 8.47
N LEU A 140 -2.73 13.76 7.30
CA LEU A 140 -3.09 14.34 6.01
C LEU A 140 -4.61 14.46 5.88
N PHE A 141 -5.34 13.44 6.35
CA PHE A 141 -6.79 13.38 6.38
C PHE A 141 -7.27 12.72 7.68
N ASP A 142 -8.18 13.39 8.40
CA ASP A 142 -8.77 12.91 9.66
C ASP A 142 -10.14 13.57 9.86
N ASN A 143 -11.20 12.80 9.69
CA ASN A 143 -12.58 13.23 9.94
C ASN A 143 -13.23 12.52 11.14
N GLY A 144 -12.44 11.75 11.91
CA GLY A 144 -12.91 11.03 13.09
C GLY A 144 -13.70 9.76 12.77
N GLN A 145 -13.76 9.34 11.50
CA GLN A 145 -14.43 8.11 11.11
C GLN A 145 -13.46 6.94 11.12
N TRP A 146 -13.99 5.72 11.26
CA TRP A 146 -13.17 4.52 11.22
C TRP A 146 -12.81 4.08 9.79
N ASP A 147 -13.58 4.53 8.81
CA ASP A 147 -13.54 4.10 7.42
C ASP A 147 -12.40 4.73 6.58
N ASN A 148 -11.49 5.49 7.21
CA ASN A 148 -10.32 6.05 6.54
C ASN A 148 -9.16 5.06 6.50
N ILE A 149 -9.39 3.90 5.89
CA ILE A 149 -8.39 2.83 5.75
C ILE A 149 -7.97 2.62 4.30
N ASP A 150 -6.89 1.88 4.10
CA ASP A 150 -6.40 1.38 2.81
C ASP A 150 -6.08 2.49 1.79
N PRO A 151 -5.27 3.49 2.13
CA PRO A 151 -4.92 4.52 1.18
C PRO A 151 -4.12 3.94 0.01
N THR A 152 -4.57 4.24 -1.22
CA THR A 152 -3.85 3.97 -2.45
C THR A 152 -3.62 5.27 -3.23
N VAL A 153 -2.47 5.41 -3.84
CA VAL A 153 -2.05 6.62 -4.54
C VAL A 153 -1.73 6.33 -6.00
N TRP A 154 -2.20 7.20 -6.89
CA TRP A 154 -1.96 7.12 -8.32
C TRP A 154 -1.52 8.47 -8.87
N ILE A 155 -0.52 8.48 -9.76
CA ILE A 155 -0.14 9.66 -10.54
C ILE A 155 -0.50 9.39 -11.98
N ASP A 156 -1.38 10.21 -12.54
CA ASP A 156 -1.83 10.08 -13.93
C ASP A 156 -0.83 10.69 -14.92
N ASP A 157 -1.04 10.43 -16.21
CA ASP A 157 -0.15 10.87 -17.30
C ASP A 157 -0.01 12.40 -17.38
N ASP A 158 -1.00 13.14 -16.92
CA ASP A 158 -0.94 14.61 -16.81
C ASP A 158 -0.18 15.12 -15.58
N GLY A 159 0.33 14.20 -14.75
CA GLY A 159 1.05 14.48 -13.52
C GLY A 159 0.15 14.78 -12.32
N GLN A 160 -1.18 14.74 -12.45
CA GLN A 160 -2.08 14.88 -11.32
C GLN A 160 -2.03 13.61 -10.45
N ALA A 161 -1.72 13.80 -9.17
CA ALA A 161 -1.75 12.72 -8.18
C ALA A 161 -3.13 12.64 -7.50
N TYR A 162 -3.59 11.43 -7.30
CA TYR A 162 -4.85 11.08 -6.65
C TYR A 162 -4.58 10.15 -5.49
N LEU A 163 -5.30 10.35 -4.39
CA LEU A 163 -5.38 9.46 -3.25
C LEU A 163 -6.77 8.86 -3.20
N TYR A 164 -6.88 7.54 -3.07
CA TYR A 164 -8.13 6.82 -2.89
C TYR A 164 -8.06 6.03 -1.58
N TRP A 165 -9.19 5.83 -0.89
CA TRP A 165 -9.26 5.10 0.37
C TRP A 165 -10.69 4.72 0.73
N GLY A 166 -10.86 3.88 1.74
CA GLY A 166 -12.12 3.74 2.45
C GLY A 166 -12.69 2.33 2.54
N ASN A 167 -13.59 2.14 3.52
CA ASN A 167 -14.38 0.93 3.77
C ASN A 167 -15.69 1.31 4.49
N PRO A 168 -16.88 0.98 4.03
CA PRO A 168 -17.23 0.40 2.72
C PRO A 168 -17.45 1.47 1.63
N HIS A 169 -17.11 2.71 1.91
CA HIS A 169 -17.23 3.81 0.99
C HIS A 169 -15.88 4.07 0.31
N LEU A 170 -15.89 4.22 -1.00
CA LEU A 170 -14.70 4.59 -1.74
C LEU A 170 -14.62 6.11 -1.87
N TYR A 171 -13.59 6.68 -1.27
CA TYR A 171 -13.28 8.10 -1.34
C TYR A 171 -12.11 8.38 -2.28
N TYR A 172 -12.00 9.62 -2.72
CA TYR A 172 -10.85 10.12 -3.46
C TYR A 172 -10.54 11.56 -3.11
N ALA A 173 -9.28 11.94 -3.26
CA ALA A 173 -8.82 13.32 -3.21
C ALA A 173 -7.73 13.55 -4.25
N LYS A 174 -7.70 14.75 -4.83
CA LYS A 174 -6.54 15.22 -5.58
C LYS A 174 -5.48 15.73 -4.63
N LEU A 175 -4.24 15.37 -4.90
CA LEU A 175 -3.08 15.86 -4.15
C LEU A 175 -2.46 17.07 -4.86
N ASN A 176 -1.91 17.99 -4.09
CA ASN A 176 -1.02 19.02 -4.60
C ASN A 176 0.31 18.41 -5.07
N ASP A 177 1.07 19.14 -5.88
CA ASP A 177 2.33 18.66 -6.47
C ASP A 177 3.37 18.23 -5.43
N GLY A 178 3.32 18.79 -4.23
CA GLY A 178 4.16 18.39 -3.11
C GLY A 178 3.80 17.06 -2.46
N MET A 179 2.72 16.41 -2.87
CA MET A 179 2.27 15.09 -2.39
C MET A 179 1.85 15.01 -0.91
N ILE A 180 1.91 16.09 -0.17
CA ILE A 180 1.66 16.13 1.29
C ILE A 180 0.48 17.02 1.69
N SER A 181 -0.37 17.37 0.73
CA SER A 181 -1.59 18.16 0.99
C SER A 181 -2.65 17.90 -0.06
N LEU A 182 -3.92 18.05 0.34
CA LEU A 182 -5.05 17.92 -0.58
C LEU A 182 -5.17 19.19 -1.44
N LYS A 183 -5.51 19.00 -2.71
CA LYS A 183 -5.72 20.10 -3.67
C LYS A 183 -7.02 20.84 -3.33
N GLY A 184 -6.95 22.17 -3.40
CA GLY A 184 -8.12 23.02 -3.10
C GLY A 184 -8.23 23.47 -1.65
N GLY A 185 -7.33 23.03 -0.77
CA GLY A 185 -7.31 23.46 0.63
C GLY A 185 -8.57 23.08 1.40
N VAL A 186 -9.21 22.00 1.00
CA VAL A 186 -10.50 21.57 1.53
C VAL A 186 -10.33 21.05 2.97
N ASP A 187 -11.16 21.52 3.89
CA ASP A 187 -11.25 20.95 5.24
C ASP A 187 -11.72 19.48 5.10
N PRO A 188 -10.95 18.51 5.58
CA PRO A 188 -11.33 17.10 5.50
C PRO A 188 -12.70 16.79 6.10
N LYS A 189 -13.18 17.57 7.05
CA LYS A 189 -14.50 17.38 7.69
C LYS A 189 -15.67 17.82 6.83
N GLU A 190 -15.43 18.74 5.90
CA GLU A 190 -16.46 19.34 5.06
C GLU A 190 -16.41 18.87 3.60
N ALA A 191 -15.34 18.16 3.22
CA ALA A 191 -14.93 17.99 1.85
C ALA A 191 -15.46 16.76 1.14
N ILE A 192 -16.11 15.85 1.84
CA ILE A 192 -16.53 14.54 1.29
C ILE A 192 -17.43 14.68 0.06
N ASP A 193 -18.08 15.81 -0.13
CA ASP A 193 -18.98 16.08 -1.26
C ASP A 193 -18.44 17.02 -2.34
N ASP A 194 -17.20 17.53 -2.24
CA ASP A 194 -16.60 18.28 -3.35
C ASP A 194 -16.11 17.34 -4.46
N LYS A 195 -17.01 16.91 -5.32
CA LYS A 195 -16.81 15.98 -6.44
C LYS A 195 -15.68 16.35 -7.41
N ARG A 196 -15.03 17.50 -7.26
CA ARG A 196 -13.96 17.98 -8.14
C ARG A 196 -12.58 17.71 -7.57
N GLN A 197 -12.42 17.80 -6.25
CA GLN A 197 -11.12 17.72 -5.56
C GLN A 197 -11.06 16.61 -4.53
N VAL A 198 -12.10 16.48 -3.73
CA VAL A 198 -12.32 15.42 -2.76
C VAL A 198 -13.75 14.95 -2.92
N GLY A 199 -14.00 13.67 -2.84
CA GLY A 199 -15.34 13.17 -2.95
C GLY A 199 -15.45 11.68 -2.71
N ARG A 200 -16.67 11.21 -2.78
CA ARG A 200 -17.02 9.81 -2.74
C ARG A 200 -17.30 9.31 -4.16
N ILE A 201 -16.76 8.15 -4.50
CA ILE A 201 -17.11 7.46 -5.73
C ILE A 201 -18.38 6.64 -5.48
N HIS A 202 -19.49 7.08 -6.08
CA HIS A 202 -20.75 6.34 -6.03
C HIS A 202 -20.70 5.19 -7.04
N MET A 203 -20.77 3.97 -6.53
CA MET A 203 -20.77 2.77 -7.34
C MET A 203 -22.16 2.47 -7.85
N THR A 204 -22.25 2.06 -9.11
CA THR A 204 -23.49 1.66 -9.76
C THR A 204 -23.34 0.24 -10.34
N VAL A 205 -24.45 -0.49 -10.51
CA VAL A 205 -24.45 -1.81 -11.14
C VAL A 205 -23.80 -1.74 -12.52
N ASP A 206 -24.12 -0.72 -13.33
CA ASP A 206 -23.61 -0.59 -14.69
C ASP A 206 -22.12 -0.29 -14.74
N GLY A 207 -21.59 0.48 -13.77
CA GLY A 207 -20.18 0.88 -13.74
C GLY A 207 -19.26 -0.08 -13.00
N PHE A 208 -19.77 -0.78 -11.99
CA PHE A 208 -18.96 -1.56 -11.05
C PHE A 208 -19.50 -3.00 -10.84
N GLY A 209 -20.58 -3.38 -11.50
CA GLY A 209 -21.23 -4.68 -11.29
C GLY A 209 -22.09 -4.75 -10.02
N ALA A 210 -21.93 -3.82 -9.08
CA ALA A 210 -22.74 -3.71 -7.88
C ALA A 210 -22.89 -2.24 -7.45
N PRO A 211 -23.99 -1.86 -6.78
CA PRO A 211 -24.15 -0.53 -6.20
C PRO A 211 -23.33 -0.39 -4.93
N ASP A 212 -23.10 0.86 -4.50
CA ASP A 212 -22.56 1.12 -3.17
C ASP A 212 -23.56 0.73 -2.05
N VAL A 213 -23.06 0.69 -0.81
CA VAL A 213 -23.86 0.18 0.33
C VAL A 213 -25.15 0.98 0.60
N GLU A 214 -25.22 2.24 0.23
CA GLU A 214 -26.38 3.09 0.45
C GLU A 214 -27.49 2.87 -0.58
N ASN A 215 -27.09 2.45 -1.79
CA ASN A 215 -28.00 2.31 -2.93
C ASN A 215 -28.37 0.85 -3.23
N ARG A 216 -27.83 -0.10 -2.45
CA ARG A 216 -28.14 -1.51 -2.70
C ARG A 216 -29.52 -1.87 -2.17
N ASP A 217 -30.21 -2.70 -2.95
CA ASP A 217 -31.40 -3.38 -2.49
C ASP A 217 -31.02 -4.46 -1.47
N SER A 218 -31.46 -4.31 -0.22
CA SER A 218 -31.16 -5.25 0.87
C SER A 218 -31.70 -6.66 0.64
N THR A 219 -32.64 -6.84 -0.30
CA THR A 219 -33.21 -8.13 -0.70
C THR A 219 -32.35 -8.85 -1.75
N VAL A 220 -31.41 -8.15 -2.40
CA VAL A 220 -30.51 -8.66 -3.40
C VAL A 220 -29.13 -8.90 -2.80
N LYS A 221 -28.62 -10.12 -2.93
CA LYS A 221 -27.25 -10.44 -2.52
C LYS A 221 -26.31 -10.11 -3.66
N TYR A 222 -25.60 -8.99 -3.54
CA TYR A 222 -24.51 -8.62 -4.45
C TYR A 222 -23.24 -9.34 -4.01
N LYS A 223 -22.56 -10.00 -4.95
CA LYS A 223 -21.33 -10.75 -4.67
C LYS A 223 -20.07 -9.91 -4.84
N ASP A 224 -20.16 -8.83 -5.62
CA ASP A 224 -19.02 -8.10 -6.15
C ASP A 224 -18.99 -6.63 -5.69
N ASN A 225 -19.74 -6.28 -4.62
CA ASN A 225 -19.72 -4.93 -4.08
C ASN A 225 -18.37 -4.64 -3.41
N TYR A 226 -17.90 -3.42 -3.62
CA TYR A 226 -16.71 -2.89 -2.96
C TYR A 226 -16.83 -3.03 -1.44
N THR A 227 -15.76 -3.51 -0.83
CA THR A 227 -15.61 -3.54 0.62
C THR A 227 -14.46 -2.64 1.04
N GLU A 228 -13.25 -2.88 0.53
CA GLU A 228 -12.03 -2.19 0.94
C GLU A 228 -10.89 -2.42 -0.06
N GLY A 229 -9.67 -1.97 0.28
CA GLY A 229 -8.45 -2.30 -0.44
C GLY A 229 -8.41 -1.78 -1.88
N PRO A 230 -8.75 -0.50 -2.16
CA PRO A 230 -8.73 0.00 -3.52
C PRO A 230 -7.28 0.04 -4.04
N TRP A 231 -7.06 -0.46 -5.24
CA TRP A 231 -5.77 -0.39 -5.92
C TRP A 231 -5.95 0.05 -7.35
N PHE A 232 -5.40 1.22 -7.68
CA PHE A 232 -5.47 1.78 -9.01
C PHE A 232 -4.31 1.36 -9.89
N MET A 233 -4.61 1.06 -11.15
CA MET A 233 -3.61 0.81 -12.18
C MET A 233 -4.11 1.27 -13.55
N LYS A 234 -3.18 1.57 -14.47
CA LYS A 234 -3.47 1.92 -15.85
C LYS A 234 -2.79 0.95 -16.81
N ARG A 235 -3.51 0.51 -17.83
CA ARG A 235 -2.95 -0.30 -18.90
C ARG A 235 -3.45 0.25 -20.25
N GLY A 236 -2.55 0.82 -21.01
CA GLY A 236 -2.89 1.52 -22.23
C GLY A 236 -3.77 2.75 -21.95
N LYS A 237 -4.99 2.79 -22.50
CA LYS A 237 -5.96 3.87 -22.28
C LYS A 237 -6.97 3.56 -21.17
N ASN A 238 -6.94 2.36 -20.61
CA ASN A 238 -7.93 1.91 -19.63
C ASN A 238 -7.37 2.04 -18.21
N TYR A 239 -8.25 2.49 -17.31
CA TYR A 239 -8.02 2.49 -15.88
C TYR A 239 -8.70 1.28 -15.27
N TYR A 240 -8.05 0.69 -14.29
CA TYR A 240 -8.55 -0.47 -13.54
C TYR A 240 -8.47 -0.14 -12.06
N MET A 241 -9.45 -0.57 -11.34
CA MET A 241 -9.43 -0.60 -9.88
C MET A 241 -9.64 -2.04 -9.42
N LEU A 242 -8.67 -2.57 -8.68
CA LEU A 242 -8.80 -3.81 -7.94
C LEU A 242 -9.27 -3.46 -6.54
N TYR A 243 -10.07 -4.33 -5.92
CA TYR A 243 -10.57 -4.12 -4.56
C TYR A 243 -11.04 -5.43 -3.95
N ALA A 244 -11.12 -5.49 -2.63
CA ALA A 244 -11.78 -6.58 -1.93
C ALA A 244 -13.31 -6.44 -2.07
N ALA A 245 -13.98 -7.53 -2.35
CA ALA A 245 -15.43 -7.58 -2.58
C ALA A 245 -16.11 -8.66 -1.75
N GLY A 246 -17.39 -8.47 -1.45
CA GLY A 246 -18.26 -9.52 -0.94
C GLY A 246 -18.09 -9.82 0.55
N GLY A 247 -17.73 -8.84 1.36
CA GLY A 247 -17.72 -8.94 2.82
C GLY A 247 -19.11 -9.05 3.44
#